data_dd80043bc4fbc39e7ef30fca1d8b566f
#
_entry.id   dd80043bc4fbc39e7ef30fca1d8b566f
#
_cell.length_a   1.000
_cell.length_b   1.000
_cell.length_c   1.000
_cell.angle_alpha   90.00
_cell.angle_beta   90.00
_cell.angle_gamma   90.00
#
_symmetry.space_group_name_H-M   'P 1'
#
loop_
_entity.id
_entity.type
_entity.pdbx_description
1 polymer ?
#
loop_
_entity_poly.entity_id
_entity_poly.type
_entity_poly.pdbx_seq_one_letter_code
_entity_poly.pdbx_strand_id
1 'polypeptide(L)'
;MNEARQLGLFAAEMSAKHADKVHDDWTLDAYNYFVTFSNENNRPFLTEEVRAYAEEQGLPSPPDGRAWGHIAKSCDRNKVIKSIGYSAAKSSNGSPKVLWRKR
;
A
#
# COMPACT_ATOMS: atom_id res chain seq x y z
N MET A 1 11.96 -17.47 -7.81
CA MET A 1 10.77 -16.87 -7.17
C MET A 1 9.75 -17.97 -6.97
N ASN A 2 9.17 -18.11 -5.79
CA ASN A 2 8.20 -19.16 -5.56
C ASN A 2 6.80 -18.75 -6.03
N GLU A 3 5.95 -19.74 -6.28
CA GLU A 3 4.59 -19.52 -6.82
C GLU A 3 3.71 -18.69 -5.88
N ALA A 4 3.82 -18.87 -4.57
CA ALA A 4 3.01 -18.16 -3.61
C ALA A 4 3.22 -16.64 -3.72
N ARG A 5 4.47 -16.22 -3.95
CA ARG A 5 4.79 -14.81 -4.10
C ARG A 5 4.20 -14.24 -5.40
N GLN A 6 4.27 -15.00 -6.49
CA GLN A 6 3.68 -14.58 -7.76
C GLN A 6 2.16 -14.45 -7.67
N LEU A 7 1.51 -15.40 -7.02
CA LEU A 7 0.06 -15.36 -6.83
C LEU A 7 -0.36 -14.15 -5.99
N GLY A 8 0.41 -13.80 -4.96
CA GLY A 8 0.13 -12.63 -4.14
C GLY A 8 0.23 -11.32 -4.92
N LEU A 9 1.25 -11.19 -5.78
CA LEU A 9 1.42 -10.01 -6.63
C LEU A 9 0.28 -9.90 -7.64
N PHE A 10 -0.11 -11.01 -8.24
CA PHE A 10 -1.21 -11.05 -9.21
C PHE A 10 -2.53 -10.63 -8.56
N ALA A 11 -2.83 -11.14 -7.38
CA ALA A 11 -4.05 -10.80 -6.65
C ALA A 11 -4.09 -9.30 -6.30
N ALA A 12 -2.97 -8.72 -5.86
CA ALA A 12 -2.88 -7.28 -5.54
C ALA A 12 -3.13 -6.42 -6.78
N GLU A 13 -2.56 -6.80 -7.92
CA GLU A 13 -2.75 -6.08 -9.18
C GLU A 13 -4.19 -6.13 -9.65
N MET A 14 -4.84 -7.30 -9.56
CA MET A 14 -6.26 -7.45 -9.92
C MET A 14 -7.15 -6.60 -9.02
N SER A 15 -6.86 -6.53 -7.73
CA SER A 15 -7.62 -5.72 -6.78
C SER A 15 -7.50 -4.22 -7.10
N ALA A 16 -6.31 -3.76 -7.51
CA ALA A 16 -6.10 -2.37 -7.91
C ALA A 16 -6.92 -2.02 -9.15
N LYS A 17 -6.94 -2.90 -10.15
CA LYS A 17 -7.75 -2.68 -11.37
C LYS A 17 -9.24 -2.63 -11.05
N HIS A 18 -9.71 -3.47 -10.12
CA HIS A 18 -11.10 -3.44 -9.71
C HIS A 18 -11.45 -2.14 -8.98
N ALA A 19 -10.55 -1.65 -8.13
CA ALA A 19 -10.75 -0.37 -7.44
C ALA A 19 -10.90 0.79 -8.42
N ASP A 20 -10.13 0.80 -9.52
CA ASP A 20 -10.21 1.83 -10.55
C ASP A 20 -11.58 1.83 -11.26
N LYS A 21 -12.27 0.68 -11.33
CA LYS A 21 -13.60 0.59 -11.94
C LYS A 21 -14.68 1.23 -11.08
N VAL A 22 -14.53 1.23 -9.76
CA VAL A 22 -15.53 1.78 -8.84
C VAL A 22 -15.22 3.22 -8.43
N HIS A 23 -14.00 3.67 -8.64
CA HIS A 23 -13.57 5.04 -8.38
C HIS A 23 -12.50 5.42 -9.42
N ASP A 24 -12.83 6.35 -10.29
CA ASP A 24 -11.90 6.79 -11.33
C ASP A 24 -10.59 7.27 -10.71
N ASP A 25 -9.47 6.78 -11.27
CA ASP A 25 -8.13 7.14 -10.84
C ASP A 25 -7.79 6.78 -9.39
N TRP A 26 -8.49 5.79 -8.81
CA TRP A 26 -8.21 5.37 -7.43
C TRP A 26 -6.73 5.02 -7.23
N THR A 27 -6.15 4.25 -8.16
CA THR A 27 -4.74 3.83 -8.09
C THR A 27 -3.81 5.03 -8.09
N LEU A 28 -4.08 6.01 -8.95
CA LEU A 28 -3.28 7.24 -9.02
C LEU A 28 -3.39 8.04 -7.73
N ASP A 29 -4.60 8.21 -7.23
CA ASP A 29 -4.83 8.97 -6.00
C ASP A 29 -4.17 8.28 -4.79
N ALA A 30 -4.32 6.96 -4.69
CA ALA A 30 -3.69 6.19 -3.62
C ALA A 30 -2.16 6.30 -3.67
N TYR A 31 -1.58 6.24 -4.87
CA TYR A 31 -0.14 6.42 -5.06
C TYR A 31 0.30 7.80 -4.58
N ASN A 32 -0.42 8.84 -4.96
CA ASN A 32 -0.10 10.21 -4.56
C ASN A 32 -0.20 10.39 -3.04
N TYR A 33 -1.19 9.78 -2.39
CA TYR A 33 -1.29 9.81 -0.93
C TYR A 33 -0.12 9.08 -0.28
N PHE A 34 0.32 7.98 -0.87
CA PHE A 34 1.48 7.25 -0.36
C PHE A 34 2.74 8.10 -0.41
N VAL A 35 2.98 8.77 -1.55
CA VAL A 35 4.12 9.69 -1.72
C VAL A 35 4.05 10.82 -0.69
N THR A 36 2.89 11.45 -0.56
CA THR A 36 2.70 12.56 0.39
C THR A 36 2.97 12.11 1.82
N PHE A 37 2.42 10.97 2.22
CA PHE A 37 2.62 10.42 3.56
C PHE A 37 4.11 10.19 3.83
N SER A 38 4.82 9.56 2.89
CA SER A 38 6.23 9.26 3.06
C SER A 38 7.07 10.53 3.16
N ASN A 39 6.71 11.58 2.41
CA ASN A 39 7.43 12.86 2.44
C ASN A 39 7.20 13.62 3.75
N GLU A 40 6.02 13.51 4.34
CA GLU A 40 5.66 14.22 5.56
C GLU A 40 6.07 13.49 6.83
N ASN A 41 6.38 12.19 6.74
CA ASN A 41 6.67 11.35 7.90
C ASN A 41 8.07 10.74 7.76
N ASN A 42 9.07 11.40 8.33
CA ASN A 42 10.45 10.92 8.30
C ASN A 42 10.67 9.86 9.39
N ARG A 43 9.88 8.78 9.33
CA ARG A 43 9.93 7.65 10.25
C ARG A 43 9.46 6.38 9.53
N PRO A 44 9.77 5.19 10.08
CA PRO A 44 9.19 3.96 9.54
C PRO A 44 7.67 3.94 9.68
N PHE A 45 7.00 3.34 8.70
CA PHE A 45 5.53 3.25 8.69
C PHE A 45 5.05 1.99 7.98
N LEU A 46 3.80 1.64 8.24
CA LEU A 46 3.12 0.50 7.62
C LEU A 46 2.15 0.99 6.54
N THR A 47 1.84 0.12 5.60
CA THR A 47 0.83 0.43 4.56
C THR A 47 -0.51 0.80 5.18
N GLU A 48 -0.91 0.15 6.28
CA GLU A 48 -2.18 0.46 6.95
C GLU A 48 -2.24 1.89 7.47
N GLU A 49 -1.11 2.48 7.84
CA GLU A 49 -1.07 3.88 8.27
C GLU A 49 -1.34 4.83 7.10
N VAL A 50 -0.79 4.52 5.93
CA VAL A 50 -1.04 5.31 4.71
C VAL A 50 -2.51 5.18 4.31
N ARG A 51 -3.06 3.98 4.37
CA ARG A 51 -4.46 3.74 4.08
C ARG A 51 -5.38 4.58 4.98
N ALA A 52 -5.13 4.57 6.28
CA ALA A 52 -5.92 5.34 7.23
C ALA A 52 -5.85 6.84 6.92
N TYR A 53 -4.65 7.33 6.62
CA TYR A 53 -4.44 8.73 6.24
C TYR A 53 -5.22 9.09 4.98
N ALA A 54 -5.12 8.27 3.93
CA ALA A 54 -5.77 8.54 2.67
C ALA A 54 -7.30 8.52 2.80
N GLU A 55 -7.85 7.57 3.56
CA GLU A 55 -9.29 7.47 3.78
C GLU A 55 -9.79 8.65 4.61
N GLU A 56 -9.00 9.13 5.55
CA GLU A 56 -9.30 10.33 6.32
C GLU A 56 -9.36 11.57 5.41
N GLN A 57 -8.53 11.61 4.36
CA GLN A 57 -8.52 12.70 3.39
C GLN A 57 -9.65 12.59 2.36
N GLY A 58 -10.43 11.52 2.39
CA GLY A 58 -11.59 11.35 1.53
C GLY A 58 -11.45 10.31 0.42
N LEU A 59 -10.33 9.60 0.34
CA LEU A 59 -10.19 8.53 -0.64
C LEU A 59 -11.11 7.36 -0.26
N PRO A 60 -11.98 6.88 -1.17
CA PRO A 60 -12.83 5.73 -0.89
C PRO A 60 -12.02 4.48 -0.60
N SER A 61 -12.50 3.63 0.30
CA SER A 61 -11.91 2.32 0.51
C SER A 61 -12.04 1.47 -0.75
N PRO A 62 -11.00 0.75 -1.15
CA PRO A 62 -11.12 -0.16 -2.30
C PRO A 62 -11.98 -1.36 -1.92
N PRO A 63 -12.63 -2.02 -2.90
CA PRO A 63 -13.40 -3.23 -2.62
C PRO A 63 -12.57 -4.36 -1.99
N ASP A 64 -11.28 -4.39 -2.29
CA ASP A 64 -10.34 -5.36 -1.72
C ASP A 64 -9.10 -4.61 -1.22
N GLY A 65 -8.81 -4.76 0.08
CA GLY A 65 -7.66 -4.10 0.71
C GLY A 65 -6.30 -4.47 0.11
N ARG A 66 -6.22 -5.56 -0.64
CA ARG A 66 -4.98 -5.95 -1.34
C ARG A 66 -4.53 -4.92 -2.37
N ALA A 67 -5.45 -4.06 -2.82
CA ALA A 67 -5.10 -2.97 -3.74
C ALA A 67 -4.02 -2.06 -3.14
N TRP A 68 -4.04 -1.83 -1.84
CA TRP A 68 -3.01 -1.06 -1.15
C TRP A 68 -1.63 -1.71 -1.21
N GLY A 69 -1.58 -3.05 -1.19
CA GLY A 69 -0.33 -3.79 -1.38
C GLY A 69 0.31 -3.51 -2.74
N HIS A 70 -0.52 -3.40 -3.79
CA HIS A 70 -0.04 -3.04 -5.13
C HIS A 70 0.56 -1.63 -5.13
N ILE A 71 -0.08 -0.67 -4.46
CA ILE A 71 0.41 0.72 -4.38
C ILE A 71 1.77 0.76 -3.67
N ALA A 72 1.91 0.07 -2.53
CA ALA A 72 3.17 0.01 -1.80
C ALA A 72 4.30 -0.56 -2.67
N LYS A 73 4.02 -1.62 -3.41
CA LYS A 73 5.00 -2.23 -4.32
C LYS A 73 5.40 -1.30 -5.44
N SER A 74 4.47 -0.52 -5.98
CA SER A 74 4.76 0.47 -7.02
C SER A 74 5.67 1.57 -6.48
N CYS A 75 5.42 2.06 -5.27
CA CYS A 75 6.26 3.07 -4.64
C CYS A 75 7.67 2.54 -4.37
N ASP A 76 7.80 1.28 -3.95
CA ASP A 76 9.10 0.65 -3.74
C ASP A 76 9.86 0.51 -5.07
N ARG A 77 9.18 0.05 -6.11
CA ARG A 77 9.76 -0.11 -7.44
C ARG A 77 10.26 1.23 -7.99
N ASN A 78 9.53 2.30 -7.76
CA ASN A 78 9.87 3.64 -8.22
C ASN A 78 10.81 4.39 -7.27
N LYS A 79 11.34 3.70 -6.26
CA LYS A 79 12.33 4.23 -5.31
C LYS A 79 11.81 5.40 -4.48
N VAL A 80 10.50 5.46 -4.25
CA VAL A 80 9.89 6.44 -3.34
C VAL A 80 10.12 6.01 -1.89
N ILE A 81 9.99 4.70 -1.64
CA ILE A 81 10.17 4.11 -0.31
C ILE A 81 11.09 2.90 -0.40
N LYS A 82 11.51 2.39 0.75
CA LYS A 82 12.27 1.14 0.84
C LYS A 82 11.77 0.32 2.00
N SER A 83 11.91 -1.00 1.89
CA SER A 83 11.63 -1.93 2.97
C SER A 83 12.80 -1.94 3.95
N ILE A 84 12.51 -1.84 5.24
CA ILE A 84 13.53 -1.86 6.30
C ILE A 84 13.31 -2.99 7.31
N GLY A 85 12.37 -3.88 7.05
CA GLY A 85 12.09 -5.01 7.94
C GLY A 85 10.60 -5.28 8.04
N TYR A 86 10.18 -5.83 9.16
CA TYR A 86 8.80 -6.23 9.40
C TYR A 86 8.35 -5.75 10.77
N SER A 87 7.07 -5.50 10.90
CA SER A 87 6.43 -5.15 12.16
C SER A 87 5.07 -5.81 12.24
N ALA A 88 4.58 -6.08 13.45
CA ALA A 88 3.23 -6.56 13.64
C ALA A 88 2.23 -5.44 13.38
N ALA A 89 1.23 -5.71 12.55
CA ALA A 89 0.16 -4.75 12.28
C ALA A 89 -1.05 -5.07 13.13
N LYS A 90 -1.68 -4.05 13.69
CA LYS A 90 -2.86 -4.22 14.55
C LYS A 90 -4.00 -4.90 13.80
N SER A 91 -4.17 -4.59 12.52
CA SER A 91 -5.25 -5.10 11.69
C SER A 91 -5.08 -6.55 11.27
N SER A 92 -3.95 -7.19 11.58
CA SER A 92 -3.65 -8.55 11.14
C SER A 92 -3.32 -9.50 12.29
N ASN A 93 -3.81 -9.22 13.49
CA ASN A 93 -3.63 -10.06 14.67
C ASN A 93 -2.16 -10.43 14.95
N GLY A 94 -1.26 -9.48 14.70
CA GLY A 94 0.15 -9.70 14.94
C GLY A 94 0.92 -10.34 13.80
N SER A 95 0.29 -10.62 12.66
CA SER A 95 1.01 -11.11 11.48
C SER A 95 2.01 -10.08 11.00
N PRO A 96 3.25 -10.49 10.64
CA PRO A 96 4.26 -9.55 10.18
C PRO A 96 3.82 -8.81 8.92
N LYS A 97 4.04 -7.51 8.90
CA LYS A 97 3.83 -6.64 7.74
C LYS A 97 5.12 -5.90 7.42
N VAL A 98 5.32 -5.60 6.14
CA VAL A 98 6.51 -4.89 5.71
C VAL A 98 6.53 -3.50 6.32
N LEU A 99 7.66 -3.13 6.88
CA LEU A 99 7.90 -1.79 7.43
C LEU A 99 8.62 -0.96 6.37
N TRP A 100 8.02 0.17 6.01
CA TRP A 100 8.51 1.04 4.95
C TRP A 100 9.14 2.29 5.52
N ARG A 101 10.01 2.91 4.73
CA ARG A 101 10.57 4.21 5.06
C ARG A 101 10.85 4.96 3.75
N LYS A 102 10.75 6.28 3.77
CA LYS A 102 11.14 7.12 2.64
C LYS A 102 12.59 6.87 2.28
N ARG A 103 12.88 6.75 1.00
CA ARG A 103 14.25 6.63 0.49
C ARG A 103 15.03 7.92 0.61
#